data_ba047700afe053a9b1e1adcecf33d800
#
_entry.id   ba047700afe053a9b1e1adcecf33d800
#
_cell.length_a   1.000
_cell.length_b   1.000
_cell.length_c   1.000
_cell.angle_alpha   90.00
_cell.angle_beta   90.00
_cell.angle_gamma   90.00
#
_symmetry.space_group_name_H-M   'P 1'
#
loop_
_entity.id
_entity.type
_entity.pdbx_description
1 polymer ?
#
loop_
_entity_poly.entity_id
_entity_poly.type
_entity_poly.pdbx_seq_one_letter_code
_entity_poly.pdbx_strand_id
1 'polypeptide(L)'
;MDRFSEKSLLSLGDYYVYGLIDPRSKQIFYIGKGTKNRVFEHEKESLGSHDSEKLKLKTIADIKNAGFEVDEYERINGAAPLEEKDIRHRILIIKINRLYQRGMDEKVLYDAVRGVWRASKEKVKTIEYVFGVYNSLIVAVYKPSEWFVCKEAKDKLPRQDIVLTPKTENRVFFVDERYEHGLPLDENEEFYLGKSIAGLKLNQSAQNPITYLYPLEKDKIHI
;
A
#
# COMPACT_ATOMS: atom_id res chain seq x y z
N MET A 1 -2.92 -26.85 -11.78
CA MET A 1 -1.95 -26.84 -10.65
C MET A 1 -2.76 -26.66 -9.37
N ASP A 2 -2.77 -27.64 -8.45
CA ASP A 2 -3.75 -27.66 -7.35
C ASP A 2 -3.30 -27.04 -6.03
N ARG A 3 -2.11 -26.47 -5.99
CA ARG A 3 -1.53 -25.80 -4.83
C ARG A 3 -0.26 -25.03 -5.17
N PHE A 4 0.03 -24.02 -4.36
CA PHE A 4 1.34 -23.35 -4.40
C PHE A 4 2.46 -24.27 -3.93
N SER A 5 3.66 -24.08 -4.47
CA SER A 5 4.86 -24.64 -3.86
C SER A 5 5.12 -24.00 -2.49
N GLU A 6 5.87 -24.70 -1.62
CA GLU A 6 6.28 -24.13 -0.32
C GLU A 6 7.05 -22.81 -0.50
N LYS A 7 7.91 -22.74 -1.51
CA LYS A 7 8.65 -21.51 -1.84
C LYS A 7 7.71 -20.35 -2.23
N SER A 8 6.64 -20.63 -2.98
CA SER A 8 5.64 -19.64 -3.34
C SER A 8 4.85 -19.17 -2.11
N LEU A 9 4.48 -20.10 -1.22
CA LEU A 9 3.80 -19.76 0.03
C LEU A 9 4.65 -18.86 0.94
N LEU A 10 5.94 -19.16 1.06
CA LEU A 10 6.88 -18.33 1.82
C LEU A 10 6.99 -16.91 1.24
N SER A 11 6.99 -16.77 -0.08
CA SER A 11 7.05 -15.45 -0.75
C SER A 11 5.72 -14.70 -0.74
N LEU A 12 4.58 -15.39 -0.58
CA LEU A 12 3.25 -14.77 -0.47
C LEU A 12 2.98 -14.23 0.94
N GLY A 13 3.68 -14.74 1.96
CA GLY A 13 3.43 -14.43 3.37
C GLY A 13 2.12 -15.03 3.89
N ASP A 14 1.72 -14.60 5.09
CA ASP A 14 0.52 -15.14 5.76
C ASP A 14 -0.78 -14.82 5.02
N TYR A 15 -0.82 -13.70 4.30
CA TYR A 15 -1.98 -13.23 3.55
C TYR A 15 -1.57 -12.72 2.17
N TYR A 16 -2.40 -13.00 1.18
CA TYR A 16 -2.25 -12.47 -0.18
C TYR A 16 -3.61 -12.06 -0.76
N VAL A 17 -3.57 -11.20 -1.75
CA VAL A 17 -4.73 -10.87 -2.57
C VAL A 17 -4.58 -11.58 -3.90
N TYR A 18 -5.66 -12.17 -4.40
CA TYR A 18 -5.69 -12.86 -5.69
C TYR A 18 -6.87 -12.40 -6.53
N GLY A 19 -6.73 -12.50 -7.83
CA GLY A 19 -7.80 -12.30 -8.80
C GLY A 19 -8.10 -13.61 -9.54
N LEU A 20 -9.36 -13.83 -9.87
CA LEU A 20 -9.77 -14.87 -10.81
C LEU A 20 -10.06 -14.19 -12.15
N ILE A 21 -9.45 -14.73 -13.21
CA ILE A 21 -9.55 -14.18 -14.57
C ILE A 21 -10.39 -15.14 -15.42
N ASP A 22 -11.36 -14.60 -16.14
CA ASP A 22 -12.09 -15.35 -17.17
C ASP A 22 -11.19 -15.48 -18.42
N PRO A 23 -10.74 -16.72 -18.77
CA PRO A 23 -9.82 -16.93 -19.89
C PRO A 23 -10.41 -16.51 -21.23
N ARG A 24 -11.74 -16.42 -21.34
CA ARG A 24 -12.46 -16.04 -22.56
C ARG A 24 -12.40 -14.54 -22.82
N SER A 25 -12.55 -13.73 -21.76
CA SER A 25 -12.55 -12.25 -21.82
C SER A 25 -11.23 -11.61 -21.38
N LYS A 26 -10.37 -12.37 -20.69
CA LYS A 26 -9.17 -11.88 -20.01
C LYS A 26 -9.44 -10.82 -18.96
N GLN A 27 -10.68 -10.78 -18.43
CA GLN A 27 -11.07 -9.83 -17.39
C GLN A 27 -11.11 -10.49 -16.03
N ILE A 28 -10.68 -9.74 -15.01
CA ILE A 28 -10.80 -10.16 -13.61
C ILE A 28 -12.28 -10.08 -13.21
N PHE A 29 -12.88 -11.21 -12.85
CA PHE A 29 -14.27 -11.26 -12.38
C PHE A 29 -14.40 -11.40 -10.87
N TYR A 30 -13.31 -11.73 -10.16
CA TYR A 30 -13.31 -11.83 -8.70
C TYR A 30 -11.95 -11.42 -8.13
N ILE A 31 -11.97 -10.70 -7.00
CA ILE A 31 -10.77 -10.39 -6.21
C ILE A 31 -11.03 -10.88 -4.78
N GLY A 32 -10.13 -11.69 -4.26
CA GLY A 32 -10.22 -12.25 -2.93
C GLY A 32 -8.96 -12.07 -2.10
N LYS A 33 -9.12 -12.22 -0.78
CA LYS A 33 -8.02 -12.36 0.18
C LYS A 33 -7.86 -13.83 0.53
N GLY A 34 -6.65 -14.34 0.46
CA GLY A 34 -6.33 -15.72 0.75
C GLY A 34 -5.21 -15.89 1.77
N THR A 35 -5.14 -17.09 2.31
CA THR A 35 -4.03 -17.62 3.12
C THR A 35 -3.67 -18.99 2.56
N LYS A 36 -2.42 -19.36 2.59
CA LYS A 36 -1.96 -20.68 2.09
C LYS A 36 -2.51 -20.96 0.67
N ASN A 37 -3.27 -22.03 0.49
CA ASN A 37 -3.82 -22.48 -0.80
C ASN A 37 -5.30 -22.07 -1.02
N ARG A 38 -5.80 -21.06 -0.30
CA ARG A 38 -7.21 -20.65 -0.33
C ARG A 38 -7.77 -20.37 -1.73
N VAL A 39 -6.95 -19.81 -2.61
CA VAL A 39 -7.35 -19.51 -3.98
C VAL A 39 -7.84 -20.73 -4.75
N PHE A 40 -7.21 -21.90 -4.57
CA PHE A 40 -7.58 -23.17 -5.24
C PHE A 40 -8.85 -23.79 -4.66
N GLU A 41 -9.29 -23.39 -3.47
CA GLU A 41 -10.50 -23.93 -2.84
C GLU A 41 -11.75 -23.50 -3.58
N HIS A 42 -11.74 -22.33 -4.26
CA HIS A 42 -12.90 -21.84 -5.01
C HIS A 42 -13.32 -22.75 -6.17
N GLU A 43 -12.33 -23.40 -6.81
CA GLU A 43 -12.63 -24.39 -7.84
C GLU A 43 -13.32 -25.62 -7.27
N LYS A 44 -12.88 -26.09 -6.10
CA LYS A 44 -13.47 -27.24 -5.39
C LYS A 44 -14.87 -26.90 -4.88
N GLU A 45 -15.07 -25.69 -4.34
CA GLU A 45 -16.37 -25.20 -3.91
C GLU A 45 -17.39 -25.15 -5.07
N SER A 46 -16.96 -24.78 -6.29
CA SER A 46 -17.85 -24.72 -7.47
C SER A 46 -18.33 -26.07 -7.94
N LEU A 47 -17.60 -27.15 -7.68
CA LEU A 47 -17.96 -28.52 -8.04
C LEU A 47 -18.91 -29.18 -7.03
N GLY A 48 -18.96 -28.67 -5.79
CA GLY A 48 -19.71 -29.26 -4.68
C GLY A 48 -21.04 -28.60 -4.31
N SER A 49 -21.34 -27.41 -4.83
CA SER A 49 -22.54 -26.64 -4.42
C SER A 49 -23.54 -26.50 -5.54
N HIS A 50 -24.76 -27.02 -5.30
CA HIS A 50 -25.93 -26.75 -6.15
C HIS A 50 -26.53 -25.35 -5.95
N ASP A 51 -26.00 -24.56 -5.01
CA ASP A 51 -26.52 -23.25 -4.66
C ASP A 51 -25.58 -22.16 -5.20
N SER A 52 -25.64 -21.94 -6.51
CA SER A 52 -24.81 -21.02 -7.27
C SER A 52 -25.28 -19.55 -7.23
N GLU A 53 -25.92 -19.10 -6.16
CA GLU A 53 -26.41 -17.72 -6.05
C GLU A 53 -25.24 -16.71 -6.01
N LYS A 54 -24.03 -17.14 -5.70
CA LYS A 54 -22.85 -16.26 -5.73
C LYS A 54 -22.34 -16.12 -7.16
N LEU A 55 -22.38 -14.93 -7.70
CA LEU A 55 -21.90 -14.58 -9.07
C LEU A 55 -20.52 -15.20 -9.39
N LYS A 56 -19.61 -15.24 -8.42
CA LYS A 56 -18.30 -15.87 -8.53
C LYS A 56 -18.39 -17.35 -8.93
N LEU A 57 -19.17 -18.14 -8.18
CA LEU A 57 -19.29 -19.59 -8.42
C LEU A 57 -20.00 -19.88 -9.74
N LYS A 58 -20.98 -19.06 -10.09
CA LYS A 58 -21.66 -19.13 -11.38
C LYS A 58 -20.68 -18.89 -12.53
N THR A 59 -19.86 -17.85 -12.45
CA THR A 59 -18.85 -17.55 -13.49
C THR A 59 -17.85 -18.67 -13.64
N ILE A 60 -17.36 -19.27 -12.53
CA ILE A 60 -16.46 -20.44 -12.57
C ILE A 60 -17.15 -21.63 -13.26
N ALA A 61 -18.40 -21.91 -12.93
CA ALA A 61 -19.16 -22.99 -13.55
C ALA A 61 -19.35 -22.73 -15.07
N ASP A 62 -19.69 -21.51 -15.48
CA ASP A 62 -19.84 -21.13 -16.88
C ASP A 62 -18.53 -21.27 -17.69
N ILE A 63 -17.40 -20.94 -17.08
CA ILE A 63 -16.06 -21.11 -17.69
C ILE A 63 -15.79 -22.61 -17.90
N LYS A 64 -16.02 -23.44 -16.88
CA LYS A 64 -15.80 -24.90 -16.96
C LYS A 64 -16.76 -25.58 -17.95
N ASN A 65 -18.02 -25.21 -17.96
CA ASN A 65 -18.99 -25.72 -18.93
C ASN A 65 -18.64 -25.37 -20.39
N ALA A 66 -17.89 -24.27 -20.57
CA ALA A 66 -17.38 -23.86 -21.88
C ALA A 66 -16.06 -24.58 -22.25
N GLY A 67 -15.59 -25.54 -21.45
CA GLY A 67 -14.38 -26.31 -21.70
C GLY A 67 -13.07 -25.58 -21.38
N PHE A 68 -13.13 -24.49 -20.61
CA PHE A 68 -11.97 -23.76 -20.15
C PHE A 68 -11.68 -24.02 -18.67
N GLU A 69 -10.45 -23.85 -18.26
CA GLU A 69 -10.09 -23.72 -16.85
C GLU A 69 -10.03 -22.22 -16.52
N VAL A 70 -10.36 -21.88 -15.26
CA VAL A 70 -10.19 -20.48 -14.79
C VAL A 70 -8.70 -20.17 -14.86
N ASP A 71 -8.33 -19.09 -15.55
CA ASP A 71 -6.95 -18.61 -15.53
C ASP A 71 -6.66 -18.17 -14.08
N GLU A 72 -5.97 -19.05 -13.39
CA GLU A 72 -5.41 -18.75 -12.09
C GLU A 72 -4.20 -17.89 -12.32
N TYR A 73 -4.29 -16.69 -11.83
CA TYR A 73 -3.15 -15.82 -11.65
C TYR A 73 -2.66 -15.00 -12.84
N GLU A 74 -3.06 -13.81 -12.87
CA GLU A 74 -2.04 -12.83 -12.52
C GLU A 74 -2.10 -12.66 -11.00
N ARG A 75 -1.01 -12.99 -10.33
CA ARG A 75 -0.68 -12.53 -9.01
C ARG A 75 -0.97 -11.03 -8.99
N ILE A 76 -2.16 -10.62 -8.53
CA ILE A 76 -2.37 -9.26 -8.10
C ILE A 76 -1.49 -9.17 -6.89
N ASN A 77 -0.25 -8.81 -7.14
CA ASN A 77 0.90 -8.72 -6.29
C ASN A 77 0.52 -8.81 -4.82
N GLY A 78 0.75 -9.93 -4.18
CA GLY A 78 1.20 -9.86 -2.81
C GLY A 78 2.33 -8.86 -2.85
N ALA A 79 2.15 -7.68 -2.27
CA ALA A 79 3.08 -6.59 -2.41
C ALA A 79 4.47 -7.12 -2.09
N ALA A 80 5.42 -6.94 -3.01
CA ALA A 80 6.78 -7.41 -2.78
C ALA A 80 7.24 -6.86 -1.43
N PRO A 81 7.79 -7.69 -0.53
CA PRO A 81 8.23 -7.20 0.76
C PRO A 81 9.33 -6.15 0.58
N LEU A 82 9.22 -5.07 1.32
CA LEU A 82 10.31 -4.12 1.51
C LEU A 82 11.17 -4.67 2.65
N GLU A 83 12.42 -4.97 2.38
CA GLU A 83 13.37 -5.46 3.38
C GLU A 83 14.20 -4.32 3.96
N GLU A 84 14.76 -4.51 5.17
CA GLU A 84 15.59 -3.47 5.81
C GLU A 84 16.78 -3.04 4.93
N LYS A 85 17.38 -3.97 4.17
CA LYS A 85 18.47 -3.68 3.22
C LYS A 85 18.06 -2.79 2.05
N ASP A 86 16.76 -2.73 1.74
CA ASP A 86 16.21 -1.93 0.65
C ASP A 86 16.00 -0.47 1.04
N ILE A 87 16.12 -0.17 2.34
CA ILE A 87 15.96 1.19 2.86
C ILE A 87 17.24 1.98 2.61
N ARG A 88 17.20 2.83 1.59
CA ARG A 88 18.33 3.65 1.15
C ARG A 88 18.20 5.12 1.54
N HIS A 89 17.04 5.52 1.99
CA HIS A 89 16.66 6.92 2.24
C HIS A 89 16.09 7.09 3.64
N ARG A 90 16.09 8.33 4.11
CA ARG A 90 15.36 8.72 5.33
C ARG A 90 13.89 8.90 4.98
N ILE A 91 13.05 8.05 5.55
CA ILE A 91 11.65 7.91 5.17
C ILE A 91 10.76 8.23 6.36
N LEU A 92 9.67 8.95 6.10
CA LEU A 92 8.56 9.09 7.02
C LEU A 92 7.40 8.23 6.55
N ILE A 93 7.04 7.22 7.32
CA ILE A 93 5.86 6.39 7.08
C ILE A 93 4.66 7.06 7.75
N ILE A 94 3.58 7.21 7.00
CA ILE A 94 2.29 7.76 7.45
C ILE A 94 1.21 6.71 7.21
N LYS A 95 0.67 6.16 8.30
CA LYS A 95 -0.42 5.17 8.23
C LYS A 95 -1.74 5.89 8.03
N ILE A 96 -2.34 5.72 6.85
CA ILE A 96 -3.60 6.37 6.45
C ILE A 96 -4.80 5.41 6.47
N ASN A 97 -4.77 4.39 7.32
CA ASN A 97 -5.80 3.32 7.37
C ASN A 97 -7.24 3.82 7.54
N ARG A 98 -7.43 4.99 8.17
CA ARG A 98 -8.75 5.60 8.37
C ARG A 98 -9.17 6.54 7.25
N LEU A 99 -8.23 6.99 6.43
CA LEU A 99 -8.45 8.01 5.40
C LEU A 99 -8.48 7.39 4.00
N TYR A 100 -7.75 6.30 3.82
CA TYR A 100 -7.63 5.65 2.52
C TYR A 100 -8.89 4.89 2.14
N GLN A 101 -9.36 5.14 0.93
CA GLN A 101 -10.40 4.36 0.24
C GLN A 101 -9.85 3.92 -1.11
N ARG A 102 -10.10 2.67 -1.48
CA ARG A 102 -9.63 2.14 -2.76
C ARG A 102 -10.26 2.91 -3.92
N GLY A 103 -9.42 3.38 -4.86
CA GLY A 103 -9.87 4.18 -5.99
C GLY A 103 -10.19 5.64 -5.65
N MET A 104 -9.76 6.12 -4.47
CA MET A 104 -9.86 7.55 -4.15
C MET A 104 -9.03 8.37 -5.14
N ASP A 105 -9.46 9.60 -5.37
CA ASP A 105 -8.77 10.56 -6.21
C ASP A 105 -7.35 10.83 -5.71
N GLU A 106 -6.39 11.01 -6.64
CA GLU A 106 -4.97 11.22 -6.33
C GLU A 106 -4.74 12.46 -5.46
N LYS A 107 -5.49 13.55 -5.72
CA LYS A 107 -5.39 14.76 -4.92
C LYS A 107 -5.87 14.53 -3.48
N VAL A 108 -6.94 13.75 -3.31
CA VAL A 108 -7.44 13.37 -1.99
C VAL A 108 -6.44 12.47 -1.26
N LEU A 109 -5.79 11.55 -1.97
CA LEU A 109 -4.71 10.71 -1.43
C LEU A 109 -3.51 11.56 -1.01
N TYR A 110 -3.07 12.49 -1.86
CA TYR A 110 -1.99 13.40 -1.56
C TYR A 110 -2.28 14.22 -0.30
N ASP A 111 -3.46 14.83 -0.21
CA ASP A 111 -3.87 15.62 0.94
C ASP A 111 -4.01 14.77 2.23
N ALA A 112 -4.39 13.50 2.11
CA ALA A 112 -4.43 12.57 3.23
C ALA A 112 -3.03 12.22 3.75
N VAL A 113 -2.03 12.15 2.87
CA VAL A 113 -0.64 11.83 3.26
C VAL A 113 0.12 13.06 3.70
N ARG A 114 0.06 14.17 2.95
CA ARG A 114 0.79 15.41 3.30
C ARG A 114 0.25 16.13 4.51
N GLY A 115 -0.96 15.80 4.94
CA GLY A 115 -1.82 16.41 5.95
C GLY A 115 -1.12 17.00 7.17
N VAL A 116 -1.83 17.18 8.25
CA VAL A 116 -1.33 17.92 9.43
C VAL A 116 -0.84 16.95 10.50
N TRP A 117 0.47 16.74 10.60
CA TRP A 117 1.06 15.70 11.44
C TRP A 117 1.75 16.24 12.70
N ARG A 118 1.64 15.50 13.81
CA ARG A 118 2.42 15.76 15.02
C ARG A 118 3.81 15.14 14.85
N ALA A 119 4.71 15.87 14.21
CA ALA A 119 6.09 15.45 13.95
C ALA A 119 7.09 16.53 14.40
N SER A 120 8.35 16.15 14.63
CA SER A 120 9.42 17.08 14.94
C SER A 120 9.80 17.89 13.70
N LYS A 121 9.82 19.22 13.83
CA LYS A 121 10.27 20.15 12.77
C LYS A 121 11.67 19.84 12.24
N GLU A 122 12.58 19.51 13.15
CA GLU A 122 13.97 19.24 12.83
C GLU A 122 14.12 17.91 12.08
N LYS A 123 13.40 16.87 12.55
CA LYS A 123 13.48 15.54 11.95
C LYS A 123 12.85 15.51 10.56
N VAL A 124 11.71 16.16 10.35
CA VAL A 124 11.05 16.13 9.04
C VAL A 124 11.87 16.79 7.94
N LYS A 125 12.67 17.83 8.27
CA LYS A 125 13.57 18.49 7.31
C LYS A 125 14.64 17.54 6.73
N THR A 126 14.92 16.44 7.39
CA THR A 126 15.89 15.44 6.93
C THR A 126 15.26 14.31 6.14
N ILE A 127 13.93 14.27 6.03
CA ILE A 127 13.20 13.22 5.33
C ILE A 127 13.30 13.44 3.82
N GLU A 128 13.67 12.37 3.13
CA GLU A 128 13.82 12.35 1.68
C GLU A 128 12.55 11.86 0.98
N TYR A 129 11.84 10.89 1.59
CA TYR A 129 10.59 10.36 1.05
C TYR A 129 9.54 10.19 2.16
N VAL A 130 8.28 10.35 1.77
CA VAL A 130 7.12 10.10 2.63
C VAL A 130 6.28 8.99 2.01
N PHE A 131 5.99 7.95 2.80
CA PHE A 131 5.14 6.84 2.38
C PHE A 131 3.74 6.97 2.97
N GLY A 132 2.73 7.00 2.12
CA GLY A 132 1.35 6.76 2.50
C GLY A 132 1.11 5.25 2.57
N VAL A 133 0.77 4.74 3.76
CA VAL A 133 0.65 3.30 3.99
C VAL A 133 -0.75 2.93 4.43
N TYR A 134 -1.33 1.96 3.73
CA TYR A 134 -2.62 1.34 4.04
C TYR A 134 -2.44 -0.17 4.23
N ASN A 135 -2.81 -0.70 5.41
CA ASN A 135 -2.69 -2.13 5.73
C ASN A 135 -1.33 -2.74 5.33
N SER A 136 -0.26 -2.06 5.72
CA SER A 136 1.13 -2.40 5.40
C SER A 136 1.53 -2.28 3.93
N LEU A 137 0.65 -1.88 3.02
CA LEU A 137 0.95 -1.60 1.62
C LEU A 137 1.32 -0.13 1.45
N ILE A 138 2.42 0.16 0.76
CA ILE A 138 2.79 1.52 0.33
C ILE A 138 1.90 1.89 -0.85
N VAL A 139 0.89 2.73 -0.61
CA VAL A 139 -0.09 3.14 -1.62
C VAL A 139 0.24 4.49 -2.25
N ALA A 140 1.18 5.23 -1.66
CA ALA A 140 1.70 6.48 -2.20
C ALA A 140 3.12 6.71 -1.71
N VAL A 141 3.94 7.31 -2.57
CA VAL A 141 5.30 7.77 -2.26
C VAL A 141 5.40 9.21 -2.72
N TYR A 142 5.90 10.08 -1.86
CA TYR A 142 6.10 11.49 -2.17
C TYR A 142 7.51 11.92 -1.77
N LYS A 143 8.05 12.91 -2.49
CA LYS A 143 9.35 13.51 -2.24
C LYS A 143 9.17 14.96 -1.77
N PRO A 144 9.14 15.22 -0.46
CA PRO A 144 8.92 16.56 0.07
C PRO A 144 9.95 17.55 -0.47
N SER A 145 9.48 18.61 -1.13
CA SER A 145 10.30 19.75 -1.52
C SER A 145 10.49 20.71 -0.34
N GLU A 146 9.44 20.88 0.45
CA GLU A 146 9.45 21.76 1.61
C GLU A 146 8.50 21.29 2.71
N TRP A 147 8.87 21.56 3.97
CA TRP A 147 8.06 21.30 5.15
C TRP A 147 7.65 22.61 5.81
N PHE A 148 6.38 22.70 6.12
CA PHE A 148 5.77 23.88 6.75
C PHE A 148 5.21 23.56 8.13
N VAL A 149 5.15 24.60 8.97
CA VAL A 149 4.35 24.59 10.20
C VAL A 149 3.03 25.26 9.92
N CYS A 150 1.94 24.66 10.37
CA CYS A 150 0.60 25.11 10.01
C CYS A 150 0.34 26.61 10.28
N LYS A 151 0.79 27.13 11.42
CA LYS A 151 0.63 28.56 11.75
C LYS A 151 1.47 29.50 10.88
N GLU A 152 2.56 29.00 10.29
CA GLU A 152 3.51 29.78 9.48
C GLU A 152 3.11 29.83 8.00
N ALA A 153 2.30 28.86 7.52
CA ALA A 153 1.88 28.75 6.12
C ALA A 153 0.38 28.39 6.00
N LYS A 154 -0.47 29.26 6.52
CA LYS A 154 -1.93 29.03 6.56
C LYS A 154 -2.57 28.94 5.18
N ASP A 155 -2.03 29.65 4.22
CA ASP A 155 -2.44 29.69 2.81
C ASP A 155 -2.11 28.42 2.03
N LYS A 156 -1.17 27.61 2.55
CA LYS A 156 -0.69 26.36 1.92
C LYS A 156 -1.25 25.10 2.58
N LEU A 157 -2.17 25.22 3.53
CA LEU A 157 -2.72 24.06 4.25
C LEU A 157 -3.29 23.01 3.28
N PRO A 158 -3.10 21.70 3.57
CA PRO A 158 -3.53 20.60 2.69
C PRO A 158 -5.02 20.62 2.34
N ARG A 159 -5.86 21.08 3.27
CA ARG A 159 -7.31 21.09 3.11
C ARG A 159 -7.90 22.36 3.74
N GLN A 160 -8.97 22.86 3.13
CA GLN A 160 -9.67 24.07 3.59
C GLN A 160 -10.43 23.88 4.92
N ASP A 161 -10.77 22.63 5.27
CA ASP A 161 -11.48 22.29 6.51
C ASP A 161 -10.56 22.22 7.74
N ILE A 162 -9.25 22.44 7.59
CA ILE A 162 -8.31 22.42 8.70
C ILE A 162 -8.46 23.68 9.53
N VAL A 163 -9.02 23.50 10.72
CA VAL A 163 -9.10 24.58 11.72
C VAL A 163 -7.84 24.59 12.57
N LEU A 164 -7.14 25.72 12.60
CA LEU A 164 -5.98 25.90 13.46
C LEU A 164 -6.41 26.15 14.91
N THR A 165 -5.97 25.27 15.76
CA THR A 165 -6.18 25.33 17.21
C THR A 165 -4.82 25.26 17.90
N PRO A 166 -4.71 25.55 19.21
CA PRO A 166 -3.44 25.35 19.95
C PRO A 166 -2.86 23.94 19.84
N LYS A 167 -3.71 22.93 19.51
CA LYS A 167 -3.28 21.53 19.31
C LYS A 167 -2.78 21.25 17.91
N THR A 168 -3.16 22.05 16.90
CA THR A 168 -2.85 21.80 15.48
C THR A 168 -1.92 22.85 14.87
N GLU A 169 -1.88 24.07 15.39
CA GLU A 169 -1.09 25.19 14.84
C GLU A 169 0.42 24.91 14.71
N ASN A 170 0.97 24.08 15.60
CA ASN A 170 2.38 23.69 15.61
C ASN A 170 2.66 22.36 14.90
N ARG A 171 1.66 21.75 14.26
CA ARG A 171 1.85 20.57 13.43
C ARG A 171 2.49 20.95 12.11
N VAL A 172 3.02 19.91 11.42
CA VAL A 172 3.72 20.07 10.15
C VAL A 172 2.98 19.40 9.01
N PHE A 173 3.17 19.92 7.81
CA PHE A 173 2.77 19.33 6.55
C PHE A 173 3.85 19.61 5.50
N PHE A 174 3.82 18.90 4.38
CA PHE A 174 4.78 19.10 3.31
C PHE A 174 4.10 19.50 1.99
N VAL A 175 4.91 20.00 1.09
CA VAL A 175 4.60 20.18 -0.32
C VAL A 175 5.58 19.33 -1.12
N ASP A 176 5.08 18.66 -2.14
CA ASP A 176 5.85 17.96 -3.16
C ASP A 176 5.63 18.69 -4.49
N GLU A 177 6.60 19.51 -4.90
CA GLU A 177 6.50 20.31 -6.12
C GLU A 177 6.41 19.43 -7.37
N ARG A 178 7.03 18.26 -7.37
CA ARG A 178 6.95 17.32 -8.49
C ARG A 178 5.50 16.88 -8.70
N TYR A 179 4.85 16.44 -7.62
CA TYR A 179 3.44 16.07 -7.65
C TYR A 179 2.57 17.25 -8.08
N GLU A 180 2.76 18.44 -7.50
CA GLU A 180 1.94 19.62 -7.82
C GLU A 180 2.10 20.11 -9.27
N HIS A 181 3.23 19.85 -9.90
CA HIS A 181 3.46 20.13 -11.32
C HIS A 181 3.13 18.95 -12.26
N GLY A 182 2.60 17.86 -11.74
CA GLY A 182 2.22 16.68 -12.52
C GLY A 182 3.42 15.96 -13.16
N LEU A 183 4.60 16.03 -12.52
CA LEU A 183 5.80 15.35 -13.00
C LEU A 183 5.72 13.85 -12.66
N PRO A 184 6.28 12.98 -13.49
CA PRO A 184 6.27 11.53 -13.23
C PRO A 184 7.07 11.20 -11.98
N LEU A 185 6.79 10.02 -11.39
CA LEU A 185 7.55 9.47 -10.28
C LEU A 185 9.03 9.34 -10.66
N ASP A 186 9.92 9.52 -9.68
CA ASP A 186 11.33 9.18 -9.88
C ASP A 186 11.57 7.67 -9.65
N GLU A 187 12.76 7.18 -10.01
CA GLU A 187 13.10 5.75 -9.89
C GLU A 187 12.95 5.21 -8.46
N ASN A 188 13.15 6.03 -7.44
CA ASN A 188 13.01 5.62 -6.05
C ASN A 188 11.54 5.59 -5.62
N GLU A 189 10.75 6.55 -6.07
CA GLU A 189 9.29 6.55 -5.84
C GLU A 189 8.68 5.29 -6.46
N GLU A 190 9.02 4.97 -7.72
CA GLU A 190 8.59 3.75 -8.41
C GLU A 190 9.09 2.48 -7.69
N PHE A 191 10.34 2.49 -7.21
CA PHE A 191 10.91 1.36 -6.49
C PHE A 191 10.14 1.02 -5.20
N TYR A 192 9.70 2.03 -4.46
CA TYR A 192 9.02 1.84 -3.18
C TYR A 192 7.51 1.61 -3.32
N LEU A 193 6.89 2.23 -4.31
CA LEU A 193 5.43 2.15 -4.51
C LEU A 193 4.96 0.70 -4.69
N GLY A 194 3.87 0.36 -4.03
CA GLY A 194 3.28 -0.98 -4.12
C GLY A 194 3.98 -2.06 -3.30
N LYS A 195 5.06 -1.75 -2.58
CA LYS A 195 5.71 -2.72 -1.68
C LYS A 195 5.03 -2.82 -0.32
N SER A 196 5.26 -3.94 0.36
CA SER A 196 4.75 -4.18 1.70
C SER A 196 5.81 -3.92 2.77
N ILE A 197 5.44 -3.15 3.79
CA ILE A 197 6.26 -2.91 4.99
C ILE A 197 6.01 -3.92 6.11
N ALA A 198 5.21 -4.98 5.88
CA ALA A 198 4.81 -5.93 6.92
C ALA A 198 6.00 -6.68 7.56
N GLY A 199 7.09 -6.86 6.78
CA GLY A 199 8.32 -7.51 7.26
C GLY A 199 9.29 -6.60 8.02
N LEU A 200 9.06 -5.28 8.01
CA LEU A 200 9.95 -4.34 8.71
C LEU A 200 9.66 -4.33 10.21
N LYS A 201 10.73 -4.33 11.01
CA LYS A 201 10.65 -4.18 12.47
C LYS A 201 10.36 -2.72 12.84
N LEU A 202 9.13 -2.29 12.61
CA LEU A 202 8.69 -0.96 12.99
C LEU A 202 8.20 -0.96 14.44
N ASN A 203 8.61 0.07 15.20
CA ASN A 203 8.03 0.31 16.54
C ASN A 203 6.52 0.54 16.41
N GLN A 204 5.76 -0.49 16.71
CA GLN A 204 4.30 -0.50 16.60
C GLN A 204 3.62 0.09 17.83
N SER A 205 4.03 1.24 18.33
CA SER A 205 3.17 1.94 19.29
C SER A 205 1.92 2.40 18.54
N ALA A 206 0.82 1.71 18.79
CA ALA A 206 -0.41 1.71 17.98
C ALA A 206 -1.15 3.06 17.88
N GLN A 207 -0.72 4.09 18.60
CA GLN A 207 -1.43 5.38 18.65
C GLN A 207 -0.85 6.47 17.72
N ASN A 208 0.42 6.35 17.28
CA ASN A 208 1.01 7.34 16.40
C ASN A 208 0.95 6.85 14.94
N PRO A 209 0.27 7.55 14.04
CA PRO A 209 0.22 7.15 12.63
C PRO A 209 1.54 7.34 11.90
N ILE A 210 2.53 8.03 12.49
CA ILE A 210 3.81 8.32 11.86
C ILE A 210 4.95 7.48 12.45
N THR A 211 5.86 7.02 11.59
CA THR A 211 7.07 6.27 11.96
C THR A 211 8.22 6.73 11.10
N TYR A 212 9.37 7.00 11.71
CA TYR A 212 10.60 7.33 11.01
C TYR A 212 11.36 6.04 10.69
N LEU A 213 11.88 5.94 9.46
CA LEU A 213 12.68 4.83 8.98
C LEU A 213 13.96 5.38 8.38
N TYR A 214 15.08 4.81 8.79
CA TYR A 214 16.42 5.26 8.40
C TYR A 214 17.18 4.12 7.72
N PRO A 215 18.08 4.43 6.77
CA PRO A 215 18.99 3.43 6.22
C PRO A 215 19.80 2.77 7.32
N LEU A 216 20.12 1.50 7.13
CA LEU A 216 21.09 0.82 7.99
C LEU A 216 22.43 1.54 7.90
N GLU A 217 23.02 1.90 9.04
CA GLU A 217 24.39 2.43 9.08
C GLU A 217 25.34 1.38 8.50
N LYS A 218 26.13 1.77 7.50
CA LYS A 218 27.07 0.85 6.82
C LYS A 218 28.10 0.22 7.74
N ASP A 219 28.30 0.75 8.94
CA ASP A 219 29.35 0.32 9.87
C ASP A 219 28.91 -0.81 10.82
N LYS A 220 27.69 -1.33 10.71
CA LYS A 220 27.21 -2.47 11.53
C LYS A 220 27.20 -3.82 10.81
N ILE A 221 27.75 -3.90 9.61
CA ILE A 221 28.02 -5.19 8.97
C ILE A 221 29.38 -5.65 9.51
N HIS A 222 29.40 -6.14 10.73
CA HIS A 222 30.51 -6.95 11.20
C HIS A 222 30.43 -8.28 10.47
N ILE A 223 31.49 -8.53 9.69
CA ILE A 223 31.92 -9.78 9.06
C ILE A 223 31.85 -10.94 10.04
#